data_684a785ab459803aa6191fbf1a9bf047
#
_entry.id   684a785ab459803aa6191fbf1a9bf047
#
_cell.length_a   1.000
_cell.length_b   1.000
_cell.length_c   1.000
_cell.angle_alpha   90.00
_cell.angle_beta   90.00
_cell.angle_gamma   90.00
#
_symmetry.space_group_name_H-M   'P 1'
#
loop_
_entity.id
_entity.type
_entity.pdbx_description
1 polymer ?
#
loop_
_entity_poly.entity_id
_entity_poly.type
_entity_poly.pdbx_seq_one_letter_code
_entity_poly.pdbx_strand_id
1 'polypeptide(L)'
;MGQKDNNRIKCFFSLIFLVFFSVSLKAQEMQTIDRIVAIVGQNIILQSDIEAQYLQYRLQGGIKGSANTIRCEILEDLMFQKLMLNQAEMDSITVTDEQINSEVDRMISYFTSQLGSQENLEKYYNKTMPEIREELFRVRKEQNLVEQVQQTILANVE
;
A
#
# COMPACT_ATOMS: atom_id res chain seq x y z
N MET A 1 68.41 10.86 0.09
CA MET A 1 67.62 9.75 0.69
C MET A 1 66.13 10.09 0.86
N GLY A 2 65.63 11.18 0.22
CA GLY A 2 64.26 11.67 0.40
C GLY A 2 63.27 11.43 -0.73
N GLN A 3 63.67 10.87 -1.89
CA GLN A 3 62.82 10.78 -3.06
C GLN A 3 62.01 9.46 -3.16
N LYS A 4 62.44 8.43 -2.44
CA LYS A 4 61.84 7.11 -2.44
C LYS A 4 60.58 7.03 -1.54
N ASP A 5 60.50 7.85 -0.47
CA ASP A 5 59.38 7.85 0.47
C ASP A 5 58.18 8.64 -0.07
N ASN A 6 58.42 9.68 -0.87
CA ASN A 6 57.37 10.50 -1.45
C ASN A 6 56.50 9.74 -2.47
N ASN A 7 57.08 8.78 -3.21
CA ASN A 7 56.34 7.95 -4.15
C ASN A 7 55.50 6.86 -3.43
N ARG A 8 55.97 6.36 -2.31
CA ARG A 8 55.20 5.38 -1.51
C ARG A 8 53.97 6.05 -0.88
N ILE A 9 54.12 7.28 -0.39
CA ILE A 9 53.03 8.08 0.16
C ILE A 9 51.99 8.41 -0.93
N LYS A 10 52.41 8.79 -2.13
CA LYS A 10 51.50 9.05 -3.27
C LYS A 10 50.75 7.80 -3.72
N CYS A 11 51.41 6.64 -3.75
CA CYS A 11 50.76 5.36 -4.03
C CYS A 11 49.73 5.00 -2.94
N PHE A 12 50.05 5.26 -1.66
CA PHE A 12 49.13 4.98 -0.57
C PHE A 12 47.90 5.88 -0.60
N PHE A 13 48.04 7.18 -0.88
CA PHE A 13 46.97 8.13 -1.09
C PHE A 13 46.13 7.78 -2.30
N SER A 14 46.75 7.34 -3.42
CA SER A 14 46.03 6.89 -4.62
C SER A 14 45.23 5.63 -4.37
N LEU A 15 45.74 4.69 -3.57
CA LEU A 15 45.05 3.46 -3.20
C LEU A 15 43.83 3.75 -2.27
N ILE A 16 43.99 4.65 -1.31
CA ILE A 16 42.89 5.10 -0.43
C ILE A 16 41.79 5.82 -1.22
N PHE A 17 42.18 6.65 -2.20
CA PHE A 17 41.23 7.36 -3.05
C PHE A 17 40.42 6.39 -3.93
N LEU A 18 41.07 5.31 -4.42
CA LEU A 18 40.40 4.28 -5.23
C LEU A 18 39.43 3.43 -4.42
N VAL A 19 39.74 3.17 -3.13
CA VAL A 19 38.83 2.47 -2.21
C VAL A 19 37.65 3.33 -1.82
N PHE A 20 37.82 4.65 -1.65
CA PHE A 20 36.73 5.58 -1.35
C PHE A 20 35.77 5.75 -2.53
N PHE A 21 36.24 5.61 -3.78
CA PHE A 21 35.40 5.74 -4.98
C PHE A 21 34.51 4.51 -5.21
N SER A 22 34.88 3.34 -4.69
CA SER A 22 34.10 2.09 -4.82
C SER A 22 32.90 2.01 -3.87
N VAL A 23 32.80 2.87 -2.85
CA VAL A 23 31.70 2.83 -1.87
C VAL A 23 30.47 3.64 -2.31
N SER A 24 30.57 4.40 -3.41
CA SER A 24 29.49 5.28 -3.89
C SER A 24 28.52 4.64 -4.88
N LEU A 25 28.61 3.35 -5.16
CA LEU A 25 27.59 2.60 -5.88
C LEU A 25 26.41 2.33 -4.92
N LYS A 26 25.66 3.37 -4.59
CA LYS A 26 24.29 3.15 -4.14
C LYS A 26 23.56 2.48 -5.30
N ALA A 27 23.22 1.22 -5.13
CA ALA A 27 22.27 0.57 -6.00
C ALA A 27 21.05 1.50 -6.06
N GLN A 28 20.73 2.02 -7.26
CA GLN A 28 19.44 2.65 -7.48
C GLN A 28 18.43 1.56 -7.16
N GLU A 29 17.64 1.75 -6.10
CA GLU A 29 16.42 0.97 -5.94
C GLU A 29 15.68 1.10 -7.27
N MET A 30 15.62 0.00 -7.99
CA MET A 30 14.79 -0.09 -9.18
C MET A 30 13.38 0.13 -8.68
N GLN A 31 12.87 1.35 -8.87
CA GLN A 31 11.47 1.66 -8.62
C GLN A 31 10.69 0.77 -9.58
N THR A 32 10.24 -0.36 -9.07
CA THR A 32 9.42 -1.30 -9.84
C THR A 32 8.16 -0.54 -10.21
N ILE A 33 8.02 -0.21 -11.51
CA ILE A 33 6.78 0.35 -12.02
C ILE A 33 5.73 -0.72 -11.80
N ASP A 34 4.71 -0.38 -10.97
CA ASP A 34 3.66 -1.31 -10.64
C ASP A 34 2.85 -1.67 -11.89
N ARG A 35 2.52 -2.94 -12.04
CA ARG A 35 1.87 -3.43 -13.24
C ARG A 35 0.35 -3.33 -13.10
N ILE A 36 -0.31 -2.73 -14.08
CA ILE A 36 -1.76 -2.78 -14.22
C ILE A 36 -2.15 -4.23 -14.58
N VAL A 37 -2.99 -4.84 -13.75
CA VAL A 37 -3.52 -6.21 -13.95
C VAL A 37 -4.90 -6.18 -14.57
N ALA A 38 -5.75 -5.24 -14.15
CA ALA A 38 -7.10 -5.07 -14.69
C ALA A 38 -7.55 -3.61 -14.64
N ILE A 39 -8.54 -3.27 -15.45
CA ILE A 39 -9.22 -1.97 -15.46
C ILE A 39 -10.72 -2.26 -15.47
N VAL A 40 -11.45 -1.65 -14.53
CA VAL A 40 -12.92 -1.76 -14.41
C VAL A 40 -13.52 -0.36 -14.40
N GLY A 41 -14.14 0.05 -15.50
CA GLY A 41 -14.57 1.44 -15.70
C GLY A 41 -13.36 2.39 -15.66
N GLN A 42 -13.34 3.31 -14.70
CA GLN A 42 -12.22 4.22 -14.47
C GLN A 42 -11.25 3.72 -13.38
N ASN A 43 -11.54 2.58 -12.77
CA ASN A 43 -10.77 2.03 -11.66
C ASN A 43 -9.69 1.07 -12.16
N ILE A 44 -8.47 1.25 -11.66
CA ILE A 44 -7.29 0.43 -12.01
C ILE A 44 -7.03 -0.53 -10.85
N ILE A 45 -6.66 -1.78 -11.18
CA ILE A 45 -6.17 -2.78 -10.22
C ILE A 45 -4.71 -3.05 -10.55
N LEU A 46 -3.85 -2.86 -9.55
CA LEU A 46 -2.41 -3.03 -9.66
C LEU A 46 -1.97 -4.41 -9.14
N GLN A 47 -0.81 -4.86 -9.59
CA GLN A 47 -0.19 -6.08 -9.06
C GLN A 47 0.07 -5.98 -7.56
N SER A 48 0.49 -4.80 -7.08
CA SER A 48 0.72 -4.55 -5.66
C SER A 48 -0.55 -4.71 -4.81
N ASP A 49 -1.73 -4.39 -5.34
CA ASP A 49 -3.00 -4.54 -4.62
C ASP A 49 -3.27 -6.03 -4.33
N ILE A 50 -3.02 -6.89 -5.33
CA ILE A 50 -3.17 -8.35 -5.19
C ILE A 50 -2.16 -8.90 -4.19
N GLU A 51 -0.89 -8.48 -4.28
CA GLU A 51 0.17 -8.98 -3.40
C GLU A 51 -0.04 -8.52 -1.94
N ALA A 52 -0.51 -7.29 -1.73
CA ALA A 52 -0.83 -6.77 -0.39
C ALA A 52 -1.95 -7.60 0.27
N GLN A 53 -3.03 -7.88 -0.45
CA GLN A 53 -4.10 -8.75 0.07
C GLN A 53 -3.63 -10.19 0.26
N TYR A 54 -2.86 -10.73 -0.66
CA TYR A 54 -2.28 -12.07 -0.53
C TYR A 54 -1.40 -12.19 0.73
N LEU A 55 -0.58 -11.17 1.01
CA LEU A 55 0.23 -11.14 2.23
C LEU A 55 -0.65 -11.11 3.49
N GLN A 56 -1.71 -10.31 3.49
CA GLN A 56 -2.67 -10.26 4.59
C GLN A 56 -3.34 -11.61 4.84
N TYR A 57 -3.81 -12.30 3.80
CA TYR A 57 -4.35 -13.65 3.91
C TYR A 57 -3.35 -14.65 4.52
N ARG A 58 -2.10 -14.57 4.09
CA ARG A 58 -1.04 -15.43 4.64
C ARG A 58 -0.82 -15.20 6.14
N LEU A 59 -0.80 -13.96 6.59
CA LEU A 59 -0.59 -13.62 8.00
C LEU A 59 -1.75 -14.08 8.89
N GLN A 60 -2.96 -14.15 8.35
CA GLN A 60 -4.15 -14.64 9.07
C GLN A 60 -4.22 -16.18 9.15
N GLY A 61 -3.28 -16.90 8.56
CA GLY A 61 -3.22 -18.37 8.62
C GLY A 61 -4.32 -19.10 7.82
N GLY A 62 -5.08 -18.40 6.97
CA GLY A 62 -6.25 -18.90 6.25
C GLY A 62 -5.99 -19.58 4.91
N ILE A 63 -4.73 -19.83 4.53
CA ILE A 63 -4.39 -20.31 3.17
C ILE A 63 -4.73 -21.80 3.02
N LYS A 64 -5.80 -22.06 2.26
CA LYS A 64 -6.09 -23.38 1.68
C LYS A 64 -6.05 -23.25 0.16
N GLY A 65 -5.02 -23.80 -0.46
CA GLY A 65 -4.87 -23.79 -1.92
C GLY A 65 -3.49 -23.36 -2.41
N SER A 66 -3.31 -23.33 -3.73
CA SER A 66 -2.06 -22.83 -4.32
C SER A 66 -2.01 -21.29 -4.26
N ALA A 67 -0.79 -20.75 -4.17
CA ALA A 67 -0.58 -19.30 -4.18
C ALA A 67 -1.22 -18.60 -5.40
N ASN A 68 -1.22 -19.27 -6.56
CA ASN A 68 -1.81 -18.71 -7.78
C ASN A 68 -3.34 -18.71 -7.72
N THR A 69 -3.97 -19.77 -7.20
CA THR A 69 -5.42 -19.85 -7.02
C THR A 69 -5.90 -18.71 -6.14
N ILE A 70 -5.24 -18.47 -5.01
CA ILE A 70 -5.60 -17.41 -4.08
C ILE A 70 -5.44 -16.02 -4.73
N ARG A 71 -4.39 -15.79 -5.53
CA ARG A 71 -4.24 -14.52 -6.25
C ARG A 71 -5.34 -14.31 -7.29
N CYS A 72 -5.81 -15.37 -7.94
CA CYS A 72 -6.96 -15.26 -8.85
C CYS A 72 -8.24 -14.91 -8.10
N GLU A 73 -8.51 -15.55 -6.96
CA GLU A 73 -9.67 -15.23 -6.11
C GLU A 73 -9.60 -13.76 -5.62
N ILE A 74 -8.43 -13.29 -5.17
CA ILE A 74 -8.22 -11.90 -4.78
C ILE A 74 -8.48 -10.94 -5.95
N LEU A 75 -8.00 -11.28 -7.16
CA LEU A 75 -8.26 -10.46 -8.33
C LEU A 75 -9.76 -10.38 -8.66
N GLU A 76 -10.49 -11.49 -8.58
CA GLU A 76 -11.93 -11.54 -8.77
C GLU A 76 -12.66 -10.67 -7.75
N ASP A 77 -12.30 -10.74 -6.48
CA ASP A 77 -12.86 -9.89 -5.42
C ASP A 77 -12.58 -8.40 -5.66
N LEU A 78 -11.35 -8.05 -6.05
CA LEU A 78 -10.98 -6.68 -6.39
C LEU A 78 -11.77 -6.16 -7.59
N MET A 79 -11.90 -6.98 -8.64
CA MET A 79 -12.70 -6.63 -9.82
C MET A 79 -14.18 -6.41 -9.46
N PHE A 80 -14.74 -7.27 -8.60
CA PHE A 80 -16.10 -7.11 -8.11
C PHE A 80 -16.28 -5.80 -7.33
N GLN A 81 -15.35 -5.48 -6.40
CA GLN A 81 -15.37 -4.22 -5.67
C GLN A 81 -15.31 -3.00 -6.61
N LYS A 82 -14.41 -3.02 -7.61
CA LYS A 82 -14.30 -1.93 -8.57
C LYS A 82 -15.52 -1.82 -9.49
N LEU A 83 -16.18 -2.94 -9.80
CA LEU A 83 -17.45 -2.94 -10.52
C LEU A 83 -18.56 -2.27 -9.69
N MET A 84 -18.65 -2.58 -8.40
CA MET A 84 -19.62 -1.94 -7.49
C MET A 84 -19.35 -0.43 -7.35
N LEU A 85 -18.09 0.00 -7.27
CA LEU A 85 -17.75 1.42 -7.25
C LEU A 85 -18.16 2.12 -8.54
N ASN A 86 -17.92 1.52 -9.70
CA ASN A 86 -18.38 2.05 -10.96
C ASN A 86 -19.92 2.13 -11.03
N GLN A 87 -20.62 1.15 -10.48
CA GLN A 87 -22.08 1.20 -10.38
C GLN A 87 -22.55 2.31 -9.44
N ALA A 88 -21.87 2.54 -8.31
CA ALA A 88 -22.18 3.65 -7.40
C ALA A 88 -22.12 5.00 -8.13
N GLU A 89 -21.09 5.19 -8.96
CA GLU A 89 -20.95 6.42 -9.79
C GLU A 89 -22.10 6.56 -10.77
N MET A 90 -22.46 5.48 -11.48
CA MET A 90 -23.55 5.48 -12.47
C MET A 90 -24.90 5.79 -11.82
N ASP A 91 -25.16 5.25 -10.63
CA ASP A 91 -26.41 5.42 -9.89
C ASP A 91 -26.40 6.69 -9.01
N SER A 92 -25.32 7.48 -9.06
CA SER A 92 -25.13 8.69 -8.24
C SER A 92 -25.29 8.43 -6.74
N ILE A 93 -24.88 7.23 -6.27
CA ILE A 93 -24.86 6.87 -4.86
C ILE A 93 -23.74 7.66 -4.17
N THR A 94 -24.05 8.33 -3.08
CA THR A 94 -23.10 9.15 -2.32
C THR A 94 -23.12 8.80 -0.84
N VAL A 95 -21.98 8.96 -0.20
CA VAL A 95 -21.82 8.89 1.26
C VAL A 95 -21.36 10.22 1.79
N THR A 96 -21.78 10.61 2.98
CA THR A 96 -21.38 11.90 3.54
C THR A 96 -19.99 11.83 4.16
N ASP A 97 -19.19 12.85 3.93
CA ASP A 97 -17.83 12.92 4.47
C ASP A 97 -17.83 12.98 6.01
N GLU A 98 -18.89 13.52 6.65
CA GLU A 98 -19.06 13.52 8.10
C GLU A 98 -19.21 12.11 8.67
N GLN A 99 -19.99 11.26 8.00
CA GLN A 99 -20.15 9.86 8.41
C GLN A 99 -18.80 9.14 8.32
N ILE A 100 -18.11 9.26 7.18
CA ILE A 100 -16.82 8.62 6.96
C ILE A 100 -15.77 9.11 7.98
N ASN A 101 -15.68 10.41 8.22
CA ASN A 101 -14.77 10.96 9.21
C ASN A 101 -15.04 10.41 10.62
N SER A 102 -16.31 10.30 11.02
CA SER A 102 -16.69 9.70 12.31
C SER A 102 -16.23 8.24 12.43
N GLU A 103 -16.33 7.47 11.36
CA GLU A 103 -15.85 6.08 11.31
C GLU A 103 -14.33 5.99 11.38
N VAL A 104 -13.62 6.84 10.63
CA VAL A 104 -12.17 6.95 10.67
C VAL A 104 -11.66 7.33 12.05
N ASP A 105 -12.31 8.28 12.73
CA ASP A 105 -11.95 8.67 14.10
C ASP A 105 -12.06 7.50 15.08
N ARG A 106 -13.11 6.69 14.95
CA ARG A 106 -13.27 5.46 15.76
C ARG A 106 -12.18 4.43 15.46
N MET A 107 -11.82 4.23 14.17
CA MET A 107 -10.76 3.31 13.78
C MET A 107 -9.40 3.76 14.31
N ILE A 108 -9.06 5.04 14.16
CA ILE A 108 -7.82 5.61 14.69
C ILE A 108 -7.76 5.46 16.21
N SER A 109 -8.85 5.78 16.92
CA SER A 109 -8.94 5.62 18.37
C SER A 109 -8.73 4.17 18.79
N TYR A 110 -9.34 3.23 18.08
CA TYR A 110 -9.17 1.80 18.32
C TYR A 110 -7.71 1.36 18.12
N PHE A 111 -7.10 1.68 16.99
CA PHE A 111 -5.71 1.31 16.70
C PHE A 111 -4.73 1.98 17.67
N THR A 112 -4.96 3.24 18.02
CA THR A 112 -4.14 3.94 19.00
C THR A 112 -4.22 3.26 20.38
N SER A 113 -5.42 2.80 20.78
CA SER A 113 -5.58 2.06 22.05
C SER A 113 -4.85 0.72 22.05
N GLN A 114 -4.83 0.01 20.91
CA GLN A 114 -4.12 -1.26 20.76
C GLN A 114 -2.60 -1.10 20.75
N LEU A 115 -2.10 -0.05 20.13
CA LEU A 115 -0.66 0.23 20.00
C LEU A 115 -0.12 1.12 21.12
N GLY A 116 -0.99 1.67 21.96
CA GLY A 116 -0.69 2.47 23.14
C GLY A 116 -0.49 3.96 22.89
N SER A 117 -0.16 4.39 21.66
CA SER A 117 -0.02 5.82 21.33
C SER A 117 -0.12 6.09 19.82
N GLN A 118 -0.37 7.36 19.45
CA GLN A 118 -0.33 7.80 18.05
C GLN A 118 1.06 7.64 17.42
N GLU A 119 2.13 7.90 18.18
CA GLU A 119 3.50 7.73 17.70
C GLU A 119 3.81 6.27 17.33
N ASN A 120 3.27 5.32 18.10
CA ASN A 120 3.43 3.90 17.80
C ASN A 120 2.62 3.51 16.56
N LEU A 121 1.45 4.12 16.35
CA LEU A 121 0.63 3.94 15.15
C LEU A 121 1.37 4.45 13.91
N GLU A 122 1.96 5.66 13.97
CA GLU A 122 2.77 6.22 12.89
C GLU A 122 4.00 5.35 12.57
N LYS A 123 4.68 4.85 13.59
CA LYS A 123 5.81 3.93 13.42
C LYS A 123 5.40 2.61 12.80
N TYR A 124 4.26 2.06 13.21
CA TYR A 124 3.74 0.79 12.71
C TYR A 124 3.40 0.86 11.22
N TYR A 125 2.74 1.95 10.80
CA TYR A 125 2.38 2.18 9.39
C TYR A 125 3.49 2.85 8.57
N ASN A 126 4.55 3.35 9.23
CA ASN A 126 5.60 4.18 8.62
C ASN A 126 5.02 5.39 7.85
N LYS A 127 4.01 6.02 8.44
CA LYS A 127 3.25 7.15 7.89
C LYS A 127 2.91 8.13 9.00
N THR A 128 2.70 9.40 8.64
CA THR A 128 2.20 10.42 9.56
C THR A 128 0.69 10.24 9.81
N MET A 129 0.18 10.78 10.93
CA MET A 129 -1.24 10.72 11.25
C MET A 129 -2.15 11.29 10.15
N PRO A 130 -1.83 12.42 9.49
CA PRO A 130 -2.60 12.89 8.34
C PRO A 130 -2.66 11.89 7.18
N GLU A 131 -1.54 11.26 6.83
CA GLU A 131 -1.48 10.24 5.76
C GLU A 131 -2.28 8.98 6.11
N ILE A 132 -2.20 8.52 7.37
CA ILE A 132 -3.01 7.40 7.87
C ILE A 132 -4.50 7.74 7.78
N ARG A 133 -4.89 8.94 8.20
CA ARG A 133 -6.27 9.41 8.14
C ARG A 133 -6.80 9.47 6.71
N GLU A 134 -6.04 10.04 5.79
CA GLU A 134 -6.42 10.16 4.39
C GLU A 134 -6.61 8.78 3.75
N GLU A 135 -5.71 7.85 4.01
CA GLU A 135 -5.82 6.48 3.50
C GLU A 135 -7.03 5.75 4.07
N LEU A 136 -7.25 5.83 5.38
CA LEU A 136 -8.42 5.23 6.03
C LEU A 136 -9.72 5.85 5.52
N PHE A 137 -9.75 7.17 5.30
CA PHE A 137 -10.91 7.87 4.75
C PHE A 137 -11.24 7.35 3.35
N ARG A 138 -10.26 7.26 2.46
CA ARG A 138 -10.45 6.76 1.11
C ARG A 138 -10.98 5.32 1.10
N VAL A 139 -10.32 4.44 1.84
CA VAL A 139 -10.70 3.02 1.93
C VAL A 139 -12.12 2.89 2.50
N ARG A 140 -12.45 3.63 3.55
CA ARG A 140 -13.75 3.57 4.20
C ARG A 140 -14.87 4.10 3.33
N LYS A 141 -14.58 5.18 2.58
CA LYS A 141 -15.52 5.76 1.60
C LYS A 141 -15.84 4.75 0.48
N GLU A 142 -14.84 4.11 -0.10
CA GLU A 142 -15.03 3.06 -1.11
C GLU A 142 -15.86 1.89 -0.55
N GLN A 143 -15.57 1.41 0.66
CA GLN A 143 -16.33 0.33 1.31
C GLN A 143 -17.80 0.70 1.52
N ASN A 144 -18.08 1.89 2.04
CA ASN A 144 -19.46 2.35 2.24
C ASN A 144 -20.23 2.47 0.93
N LEU A 145 -19.60 2.95 -0.15
CA LEU A 145 -20.22 3.00 -1.49
C LEU A 145 -20.58 1.60 -1.98
N VAL A 146 -19.67 0.64 -1.87
CA VAL A 146 -19.91 -0.77 -2.25
C VAL A 146 -21.06 -1.36 -1.44
N GLU A 147 -21.06 -1.15 -0.10
CA GLU A 147 -22.14 -1.62 0.79
C GLU A 147 -23.51 -1.05 0.38
N GLN A 148 -23.59 0.24 0.05
CA GLN A 148 -24.84 0.87 -0.38
C GLN A 148 -25.34 0.34 -1.74
N VAL A 149 -24.44 0.13 -2.70
CA VAL A 149 -24.82 -0.50 -3.99
C VAL A 149 -25.37 -1.90 -3.76
N GLN A 150 -24.71 -2.71 -2.94
CA GLN A 150 -25.17 -4.07 -2.62
C GLN A 150 -26.56 -4.05 -1.97
N GLN A 151 -26.79 -3.15 -1.01
CA GLN A 151 -28.10 -2.98 -0.36
C GLN A 151 -29.19 -2.58 -1.39
N THR A 152 -28.87 -1.67 -2.29
CA THR A 152 -29.79 -1.23 -3.34
C THR A 152 -30.16 -2.37 -4.30
N ILE A 153 -29.16 -3.19 -4.69
CA ILE A 153 -29.41 -4.36 -5.54
C ILE A 153 -30.31 -5.37 -4.82
N LEU A 154 -30.03 -5.68 -3.55
CA LEU A 154 -30.81 -6.64 -2.78
C LEU A 154 -32.25 -6.17 -2.57
N ALA A 155 -32.45 -4.88 -2.29
CA ALA A 155 -33.80 -4.31 -2.14
C ALA A 155 -34.65 -4.35 -3.42
N ASN A 156 -34.01 -4.42 -4.60
CA ASN A 156 -34.71 -4.49 -5.88
C ASN A 156 -34.98 -5.94 -6.36
N VAL A 157 -34.48 -6.94 -5.65
CA VAL A 157 -34.64 -8.37 -6.01
C VAL A 157 -35.74 -9.06 -5.19
N GLU A 158 -36.19 -8.45 -4.07
CA GLU A 158 -37.36 -8.90 -3.28
C GLU A 158 -38.66 -8.37 -3.88
#